data_0b39dd78d741a828b3eb6a00412b8aac
#
_entry.id   0b39dd78d741a828b3eb6a00412b8aac
#
_cell.length_a   1.000
_cell.length_b   1.000
_cell.length_c   1.000
_cell.angle_alpha   90.00
_cell.angle_beta   90.00
_cell.angle_gamma   90.00
#
_symmetry.space_group_name_H-M   'P 1'
#
loop_
_entity.id
_entity.type
_entity.pdbx_description
1 polymer ?
#
loop_
_entity_poly.entity_id
_entity_poly.type
_entity_poly.pdbx_seq_one_letter_code
_entity_poly.pdbx_strand_id
1 'polypeptide(L)'
;DGGQFFTPRHVVEMCVRMLNPKRDEYVMDPACGSGGFLLHAMDWCYPATGNDQRELRKHRYASKYLWGIDFEQRAAKTSRALMLIAGDGHTNIFGPDVSSLDPRTWYETGSGSALMQGLRRARLTAKPIPENEPLTDEDKAWEYFDELKFDVILANPPFAGEMKDRKMLARYELARPALKR
;
A
#
# COMPACT_ATOMS: atom_id res chain seq x y z
N ASP A 1 12.38 20.25 3.64
CA ASP A 1 11.13 20.17 2.87
C ASP A 1 11.34 19.15 1.76
N GLY A 2 11.12 17.86 2.07
CA GLY A 2 11.03 16.82 1.07
C GLY A 2 9.71 17.01 0.31
N GLY A 3 9.78 17.68 -0.86
CA GLY A 3 8.60 18.00 -1.64
C GLY A 3 7.79 16.75 -1.97
N GLN A 4 6.56 16.69 -1.52
CA GLN A 4 5.59 15.74 -2.04
C GLN A 4 5.33 16.12 -3.51
N PHE A 5 5.84 15.33 -4.42
CA PHE A 5 5.55 15.49 -5.84
C PHE A 5 4.30 14.67 -6.17
N PHE A 6 3.22 15.38 -6.48
CA PHE A 6 2.04 14.72 -7.04
C PHE A 6 2.36 14.15 -8.41
N THR A 7 2.02 12.90 -8.64
CA THR A 7 2.11 12.31 -9.96
C THR A 7 1.10 13.00 -10.89
N PRO A 8 1.52 13.56 -12.03
CA PRO A 8 0.58 14.18 -12.95
C PRO A 8 -0.50 13.20 -13.40
N ARG A 9 -1.75 13.67 -13.49
CA ARG A 9 -2.92 12.82 -13.77
C ARG A 9 -2.77 11.96 -15.03
N HIS A 10 -2.22 12.53 -16.10
CA HIS A 10 -2.00 11.80 -17.35
C HIS A 10 -0.97 10.67 -17.23
N VAL A 11 0.02 10.82 -16.33
CA VAL A 11 0.99 9.75 -16.04
C VAL A 11 0.32 8.63 -15.24
N VAL A 12 -0.46 8.99 -14.22
CA VAL A 12 -1.25 8.01 -13.45
C VAL A 12 -2.17 7.20 -14.37
N GLU A 13 -2.91 7.90 -15.24
CA GLU A 13 -3.82 7.28 -16.22
C GLU A 13 -3.05 6.34 -17.17
N MET A 14 -1.91 6.79 -17.69
CA MET A 14 -1.06 5.96 -18.55
C MET A 14 -0.62 4.68 -17.83
N CYS A 15 -0.10 4.78 -16.61
CA CYS A 15 0.35 3.61 -15.84
C CYS A 15 -0.78 2.62 -15.57
N VAL A 16 -1.94 3.11 -15.13
CA VAL A 16 -3.12 2.26 -14.88
C VAL A 16 -3.59 1.57 -16.15
N ARG A 17 -3.62 2.28 -17.29
CA ARG A 17 -4.00 1.69 -18.59
C ARG A 17 -3.00 0.62 -19.05
N MET A 18 -1.71 0.85 -18.86
CA MET A 18 -0.66 -0.10 -19.26
C MET A 18 -0.73 -1.39 -18.45
N LEU A 19 -0.92 -1.28 -17.13
CA LEU A 19 -1.02 -2.43 -16.23
C LEU A 19 -2.39 -3.10 -16.29
N ASN A 20 -3.43 -2.35 -16.65
CA ASN A 20 -4.79 -2.84 -16.87
C ASN A 20 -5.31 -3.73 -15.73
N PRO A 21 -5.33 -3.23 -14.47
CA PRO A 21 -5.75 -4.02 -13.32
C PRO A 21 -7.16 -4.58 -13.50
N LYS A 22 -7.38 -5.80 -13.00
CA LYS A 22 -8.67 -6.49 -13.08
C LYS A 22 -9.42 -6.39 -11.75
N ARG A 23 -10.72 -6.74 -11.79
CA ARG A 23 -11.64 -6.62 -10.65
C ARG A 23 -11.41 -7.63 -9.52
N ASP A 24 -10.53 -8.58 -9.73
CA ASP A 24 -10.14 -9.63 -8.79
C ASP A 24 -8.64 -9.61 -8.47
N GLU A 25 -7.93 -8.57 -8.92
CA GLU A 25 -6.51 -8.36 -8.65
C GLU A 25 -6.29 -7.41 -7.48
N TYR A 26 -5.35 -7.76 -6.61
CA TYR A 26 -4.90 -6.92 -5.51
C TYR A 26 -3.91 -5.87 -6.02
N VAL A 27 -4.23 -4.62 -5.76
CA VAL A 27 -3.43 -3.46 -6.17
C VAL A 27 -2.82 -2.80 -4.94
N MET A 28 -1.53 -2.52 -4.97
CA MET A 28 -0.79 -1.87 -3.90
C MET A 28 -0.12 -0.59 -4.39
N ASP A 29 -0.28 0.48 -3.62
CA ASP A 29 0.55 1.68 -3.72
C ASP A 29 1.32 1.86 -2.39
N PRO A 30 2.61 1.50 -2.35
CA PRO A 30 3.41 1.55 -1.13
C PRO A 30 3.89 2.96 -0.73
N ALA A 31 3.58 3.97 -1.55
CA ALA A 31 3.87 5.39 -1.29
C ALA A 31 2.71 6.24 -1.82
N CYS A 32 1.49 5.97 -1.29
CA CYS A 32 0.26 6.33 -1.98
C CYS A 32 -0.04 7.84 -2.04
N GLY A 33 0.66 8.66 -1.29
CA GLY A 33 0.43 10.09 -1.29
C GLY A 33 -1.04 10.43 -1.03
N SER A 34 -1.66 11.14 -1.96
CA SER A 34 -3.10 11.44 -1.94
C SER A 34 -4.00 10.32 -2.49
N GLY A 35 -3.44 9.18 -2.85
CA GLY A 35 -4.19 8.03 -3.38
C GLY A 35 -4.47 8.08 -4.88
N GLY A 36 -3.72 8.87 -5.64
CA GLY A 36 -3.97 9.07 -7.07
C GLY A 36 -4.03 7.78 -7.89
N PHE A 37 -3.07 6.88 -7.72
CA PHE A 37 -3.06 5.58 -8.41
C PHE A 37 -4.24 4.70 -8.02
N LEU A 38 -4.58 4.65 -6.73
CA LEU A 38 -5.69 3.82 -6.22
C LEU A 38 -7.03 4.32 -6.72
N LEU A 39 -7.25 5.65 -6.71
CA LEU A 39 -8.46 6.27 -7.26
C LEU A 39 -8.63 5.96 -8.75
N HIS A 40 -7.55 6.08 -9.52
CA HIS A 40 -7.59 5.78 -10.95
C HIS A 40 -7.78 4.29 -11.23
N ALA A 41 -7.17 3.38 -10.44
CA ALA A 41 -7.40 1.95 -10.56
C ALA A 41 -8.85 1.58 -10.24
N MET A 42 -9.44 2.23 -9.23
CA MET A 42 -10.85 2.06 -8.88
C MET A 42 -11.77 2.50 -10.02
N ASP A 43 -11.55 3.68 -10.57
CA ASP A 43 -12.35 4.22 -11.69
C ASP A 43 -12.14 3.44 -12.98
N TRP A 44 -10.95 2.90 -13.20
CA TRP A 44 -10.65 2.03 -14.33
C TRP A 44 -11.49 0.73 -14.27
N CYS A 45 -11.50 0.06 -13.12
CA CYS A 45 -12.25 -1.17 -12.94
C CYS A 45 -13.77 -0.93 -12.87
N TYR A 46 -14.19 0.18 -12.28
CA TYR A 46 -15.58 0.56 -12.06
C TYR A 46 -15.83 2.03 -12.40
N PRO A 47 -15.88 2.40 -13.69
CA PRO A 47 -16.22 3.77 -14.08
C PRO A 47 -17.59 4.19 -13.52
N ALA A 48 -17.72 5.43 -13.09
CA ALA A 48 -18.95 5.99 -12.56
C ALA A 48 -20.09 5.90 -13.61
N THR A 49 -21.27 5.41 -13.20
CA THR A 49 -22.41 5.21 -14.11
C THR A 49 -23.72 5.68 -13.53
N GLY A 50 -23.75 6.15 -12.27
CA GLY A 50 -24.98 6.52 -11.56
C GLY A 50 -25.91 5.33 -11.24
N ASN A 51 -25.40 4.10 -11.25
CA ASN A 51 -26.15 2.91 -10.93
C ASN A 51 -25.77 2.39 -9.53
N ASP A 52 -26.71 2.37 -8.59
CA ASP A 52 -26.49 2.01 -7.19
C ASP A 52 -25.84 0.64 -6.99
N GLN A 53 -26.21 -0.37 -7.77
CA GLN A 53 -25.60 -1.70 -7.66
C GLN A 53 -24.14 -1.70 -8.10
N ARG A 54 -23.79 -0.85 -9.06
CA ARG A 54 -22.42 -0.73 -9.54
C ARG A 54 -21.55 0.03 -8.55
N GLU A 55 -22.10 1.05 -7.91
CA GLU A 55 -21.42 1.78 -6.82
C GLU A 55 -21.14 0.84 -5.65
N LEU A 56 -22.09 -0.03 -5.27
CA LEU A 56 -21.86 -1.05 -4.24
C LEU A 56 -20.74 -2.04 -4.62
N ARG A 57 -20.65 -2.44 -5.89
CA ARG A 57 -19.57 -3.31 -6.37
C ARG A 57 -18.22 -2.58 -6.37
N LYS A 58 -18.22 -1.30 -6.75
CA LYS A 58 -17.05 -0.41 -6.69
C LYS A 58 -16.51 -0.32 -5.26
N HIS A 59 -17.39 -0.06 -4.30
CA HIS A 59 -17.06 -0.04 -2.88
C HIS A 59 -16.45 -1.37 -2.40
N ARG A 60 -17.08 -2.51 -2.73
CA ARG A 60 -16.57 -3.84 -2.37
C ARG A 60 -15.21 -4.13 -3.01
N TYR A 61 -15.00 -3.69 -4.25
CA TYR A 61 -13.72 -3.83 -4.92
C TYR A 61 -12.64 -3.02 -4.18
N ALA A 62 -12.88 -1.75 -3.96
CA ALA A 62 -11.93 -0.86 -3.32
C ALA A 62 -11.56 -1.36 -1.92
N SER A 63 -12.55 -1.69 -1.09
CA SER A 63 -12.32 -2.14 0.29
C SER A 63 -11.63 -3.50 0.40
N LYS A 64 -11.62 -4.32 -0.64
CA LYS A 64 -10.96 -5.62 -0.64
C LYS A 64 -9.61 -5.59 -1.36
N TYR A 65 -9.56 -4.98 -2.53
CA TYR A 65 -8.47 -5.17 -3.48
C TYR A 65 -7.50 -4.00 -3.58
N LEU A 66 -7.91 -2.78 -3.16
CA LEU A 66 -7.04 -1.60 -3.21
C LEU A 66 -6.36 -1.35 -1.86
N TRP A 67 -5.04 -1.26 -1.87
CA TRP A 67 -4.22 -1.12 -0.68
C TRP A 67 -3.23 0.01 -0.85
N GLY A 68 -3.06 0.84 0.17
CA GLY A 68 -2.10 1.92 0.16
C GLY A 68 -1.38 2.05 1.49
N ILE A 69 -0.12 2.43 1.41
CA ILE A 69 0.68 2.80 2.58
C ILE A 69 1.24 4.19 2.33
N ASP A 70 1.21 5.05 3.34
CA ASP A 70 2.01 6.26 3.33
C ASP A 70 2.51 6.57 4.74
N PHE A 71 3.81 6.79 4.86
CA PHE A 71 4.44 7.11 6.13
C PHE A 71 4.07 8.51 6.63
N GLU A 72 3.73 9.43 5.72
CA GLU A 72 3.40 10.81 6.05
C GLU A 72 1.93 10.92 6.45
N GLN A 73 1.68 11.45 7.66
CA GLN A 73 0.35 11.51 8.26
C GLN A 73 -0.69 12.28 7.42
N ARG A 74 -0.27 13.41 6.83
CA ARG A 74 -1.18 14.24 6.04
C ARG A 74 -1.57 13.52 4.74
N ALA A 75 -0.60 12.88 4.10
CA ALA A 75 -0.82 12.11 2.88
C ALA A 75 -1.80 10.96 3.13
N ALA A 76 -1.55 10.13 4.14
CA ALA A 76 -2.43 9.03 4.50
C ALA A 76 -3.86 9.49 4.84
N LYS A 77 -4.01 10.61 5.58
CA LYS A 77 -5.33 11.20 5.88
C LYS A 77 -6.02 11.71 4.62
N THR A 78 -5.29 12.39 3.74
CA THR A 78 -5.83 12.90 2.47
C THR A 78 -6.28 11.75 1.58
N SER A 79 -5.45 10.72 1.44
CA SER A 79 -5.80 9.53 0.68
C SER A 79 -7.08 8.86 1.19
N ARG A 80 -7.19 8.65 2.51
CA ARG A 80 -8.41 8.09 3.12
C ARG A 80 -9.64 8.94 2.82
N ALA A 81 -9.53 10.26 2.95
CA ALA A 81 -10.65 11.17 2.69
C ALA A 81 -11.08 11.13 1.22
N LEU A 82 -10.12 11.14 0.28
CA LEU A 82 -10.42 11.09 -1.15
C LEU A 82 -11.00 9.73 -1.57
N MET A 83 -10.47 8.63 -1.04
CA MET A 83 -11.03 7.30 -1.28
C MET A 83 -12.46 7.19 -0.75
N LEU A 84 -12.74 7.73 0.44
CA LEU A 84 -14.08 7.78 1.02
C LEU A 84 -15.06 8.57 0.12
N ILE A 85 -14.66 9.76 -0.33
CA ILE A 85 -15.47 10.60 -1.24
C ILE A 85 -15.74 9.86 -2.57
N ALA A 86 -14.77 9.11 -3.06
CA ALA A 86 -14.88 8.35 -4.29
C ALA A 86 -15.69 7.05 -4.15
N GLY A 87 -16.21 6.75 -2.95
CA GLY A 87 -17.08 5.61 -2.69
C GLY A 87 -16.36 4.37 -2.14
N ASP A 88 -15.12 4.52 -1.66
CA ASP A 88 -14.42 3.48 -0.91
C ASP A 88 -14.61 3.67 0.59
N GLY A 89 -14.57 2.57 1.33
CA GLY A 89 -14.61 2.56 2.79
C GLY A 89 -13.30 2.96 3.47
N HIS A 90 -12.29 3.48 2.77
CA HIS A 90 -10.97 3.87 3.30
C HIS A 90 -10.26 2.80 4.16
N THR A 91 -10.64 1.56 4.01
CA THR A 91 -10.29 0.48 4.94
C THR A 91 -8.83 0.05 4.83
N ASN A 92 -8.25 0.10 3.63
CA ASN A 92 -6.91 -0.43 3.36
C ASN A 92 -5.88 0.66 3.05
N ILE A 93 -6.04 1.86 3.60
CA ILE A 93 -5.02 2.90 3.58
C ILE A 93 -4.36 2.97 4.96
N PHE A 94 -3.07 2.70 5.03
CA PHE A 94 -2.31 2.57 6.26
C PHE A 94 -1.26 3.69 6.40
N GLY A 95 -1.01 4.11 7.61
CA GLY A 95 -0.19 5.22 8.02
C GLY A 95 -0.87 5.97 9.16
N PRO A 96 -0.20 6.94 9.78
CA PRO A 96 1.23 7.25 9.72
C PRO A 96 2.07 6.20 10.45
N ASP A 97 3.36 6.38 10.40
CA ASP A 97 4.35 5.59 11.13
C ASP A 97 4.46 4.12 10.67
N VAL A 98 3.96 3.83 9.46
CA VAL A 98 4.07 2.53 8.80
C VAL A 98 4.99 2.68 7.60
N SER A 99 6.21 2.16 7.69
CA SER A 99 7.12 2.13 6.55
C SER A 99 6.78 0.95 5.63
N SER A 100 6.58 1.22 4.36
CA SER A 100 6.43 0.16 3.34
C SER A 100 7.72 -0.62 3.09
N LEU A 101 8.86 -0.09 3.54
CA LEU A 101 10.18 -0.68 3.35
C LEU A 101 10.64 -1.50 4.56
N ASP A 102 10.02 -1.33 5.71
CA ASP A 102 10.45 -1.98 6.95
C ASP A 102 9.26 -2.49 7.77
N PRO A 103 8.90 -3.77 7.63
CA PRO A 103 7.78 -4.36 8.36
C PRO A 103 7.99 -4.39 9.89
N ARG A 104 9.20 -4.18 10.41
CA ARG A 104 9.42 -4.07 11.86
C ARG A 104 8.71 -2.87 12.46
N THR A 105 8.53 -1.78 11.68
CA THR A 105 7.81 -0.59 12.14
C THR A 105 6.32 -0.84 12.35
N TRP A 106 5.78 -1.93 11.81
CA TRP A 106 4.34 -2.21 11.87
C TRP A 106 3.87 -2.69 13.24
N TYR A 107 4.78 -3.25 14.05
CA TYR A 107 4.44 -3.74 15.40
C TYR A 107 4.22 -2.63 16.43
N GLU A 108 4.80 -1.47 16.20
CA GLU A 108 4.80 -0.37 17.16
C GLU A 108 3.54 0.49 17.09
N THR A 109 2.73 0.35 16.04
CA THR A 109 1.60 1.23 15.77
C THR A 109 0.29 0.49 15.56
N GLY A 110 -0.83 1.15 15.89
CA GLY A 110 -2.16 0.62 15.60
C GLY A 110 -2.42 0.48 14.09
N SER A 111 -1.85 1.37 13.28
CA SER A 111 -1.94 1.33 11.82
C SER A 111 -1.19 0.13 11.26
N GLY A 112 0.01 -0.14 11.75
CA GLY A 112 0.79 -1.31 11.35
C GLY A 112 0.14 -2.62 11.77
N SER A 113 -0.39 -2.69 12.99
CA SER A 113 -1.15 -3.85 13.46
C SER A 113 -2.37 -4.12 12.57
N ALA A 114 -3.10 -3.09 12.18
CA ALA A 114 -4.23 -3.22 11.27
C ALA A 114 -3.81 -3.71 9.87
N LEU A 115 -2.68 -3.21 9.35
CA LEU A 115 -2.09 -3.69 8.09
C LEU A 115 -1.74 -5.17 8.16
N MET A 116 -0.99 -5.60 9.18
CA MET A 116 -0.61 -7.01 9.35
C MET A 116 -1.81 -7.94 9.42
N GLN A 117 -2.84 -7.57 10.20
CA GLN A 117 -4.09 -8.33 10.29
C GLN A 117 -4.85 -8.36 8.97
N GLY A 118 -4.82 -7.26 8.22
CA GLY A 118 -5.43 -7.18 6.90
C GLY A 118 -4.73 -8.10 5.89
N LEU A 119 -3.40 -8.04 5.79
CA LEU A 119 -2.58 -8.89 4.91
C LEU A 119 -2.77 -10.38 5.22
N ARG A 120 -2.81 -10.73 6.52
CA ARG A 120 -3.10 -12.09 6.97
C ARG A 120 -4.47 -12.58 6.50
N ARG A 121 -5.54 -11.80 6.74
CA ARG A 121 -6.90 -12.16 6.32
C ARG A 121 -7.03 -12.29 4.81
N ALA A 122 -6.37 -11.41 4.07
CA ALA A 122 -6.36 -11.42 2.61
C ALA A 122 -5.40 -12.49 2.02
N ARG A 123 -4.59 -13.15 2.86
CA ARG A 123 -3.56 -14.13 2.45
C ARG A 123 -2.56 -13.56 1.45
N LEU A 124 -2.14 -12.33 1.68
CA LEU A 124 -1.20 -11.60 0.83
C LEU A 124 0.27 -11.75 1.26
N THR A 125 0.57 -12.65 2.16
CA THR A 125 1.93 -12.97 2.61
C THR A 125 2.50 -14.16 1.83
N ALA A 126 3.83 -14.24 1.69
CA ALA A 126 4.49 -15.34 0.99
C ALA A 126 4.19 -16.69 1.64
N LYS A 127 4.19 -16.73 2.98
CA LYS A 127 3.81 -17.89 3.78
C LYS A 127 2.47 -17.64 4.48
N PRO A 128 1.57 -18.62 4.54
CA PRO A 128 0.35 -18.50 5.35
C PRO A 128 0.70 -18.26 6.81
N ILE A 129 0.05 -17.29 7.44
CA ILE A 129 0.19 -17.02 8.87
C ILE A 129 -0.94 -17.75 9.58
N PRO A 130 -0.67 -18.65 10.55
CA PRO A 130 -1.68 -19.35 11.31
C PRO A 130 -2.62 -18.38 12.05
N GLU A 131 -3.91 -18.72 12.17
CA GLU A 131 -4.89 -17.81 12.77
C GLU A 131 -4.55 -17.41 14.21
N ASN A 132 -3.98 -18.33 15.00
CA ASN A 132 -3.60 -18.12 16.38
C ASN A 132 -2.16 -17.63 16.57
N GLU A 133 -1.42 -17.38 15.50
CA GLU A 133 -0.05 -16.87 15.57
C GLU A 133 -0.04 -15.43 16.05
N PRO A 134 0.62 -15.12 17.18
CA PRO A 134 0.76 -13.75 17.65
C PRO A 134 1.69 -12.96 16.71
N LEU A 135 1.20 -11.83 16.20
CA LEU A 135 1.98 -10.91 15.39
C LEU A 135 2.60 -9.82 16.28
N THR A 136 3.45 -10.22 17.21
CA THR A 136 3.98 -9.31 18.25
C THR A 136 5.51 -9.26 18.30
N ASP A 137 6.18 -9.93 17.38
CA ASP A 137 7.61 -10.14 17.39
C ASP A 137 8.27 -9.55 16.13
N GLU A 138 9.27 -8.66 16.33
CA GLU A 138 10.04 -8.07 15.23
C GLU A 138 10.72 -9.13 14.36
N ASP A 139 11.20 -10.23 14.95
CA ASP A 139 11.87 -11.27 14.18
C ASP A 139 10.94 -11.96 13.20
N LYS A 140 9.65 -12.04 13.54
CA LYS A 140 8.59 -12.56 12.66
C LYS A 140 8.16 -11.58 11.58
N ALA A 141 8.46 -10.27 11.73
CA ALA A 141 8.12 -9.27 10.74
C ALA A 141 8.71 -9.61 9.38
N TRP A 142 10.01 -9.92 9.35
CA TRP A 142 10.67 -10.31 8.12
C TRP A 142 10.25 -11.69 7.62
N GLU A 143 9.94 -12.61 8.52
CA GLU A 143 9.51 -13.95 8.11
C GLU A 143 8.20 -13.94 7.34
N TYR A 144 7.22 -13.14 7.78
CA TYR A 144 5.88 -13.15 7.21
C TYR A 144 5.62 -12.04 6.20
N PHE A 145 6.31 -10.90 6.32
CA PHE A 145 6.02 -9.70 5.54
C PHE A 145 7.15 -9.24 4.63
N ASP A 146 8.23 -10.01 4.52
CA ASP A 146 9.35 -9.73 3.61
C ASP A 146 8.92 -9.78 2.14
N GLU A 147 7.99 -10.68 1.83
CA GLU A 147 7.39 -10.80 0.51
C GLU A 147 5.87 -10.72 0.60
N LEU A 148 5.27 -9.83 -0.19
CA LEU A 148 3.83 -9.66 -0.29
C LEU A 148 3.34 -10.05 -1.69
N LYS A 149 2.15 -10.64 -1.76
CA LYS A 149 1.53 -11.14 -2.99
C LYS A 149 0.47 -10.17 -3.52
N PHE A 150 0.90 -9.06 -4.07
CA PHE A 150 0.04 -8.16 -4.83
C PHE A 150 0.17 -8.45 -6.32
N ASP A 151 -0.93 -8.41 -7.06
CA ASP A 151 -0.96 -8.65 -8.51
C ASP A 151 -0.43 -7.44 -9.27
N VAL A 152 -0.71 -6.23 -8.76
CA VAL A 152 -0.31 -4.96 -9.36
C VAL A 152 0.28 -4.04 -8.29
N ILE A 153 1.46 -3.48 -8.59
CA ILE A 153 2.08 -2.43 -7.76
C ILE A 153 2.23 -1.18 -8.60
N LEU A 154 1.70 -0.07 -8.10
CA LEU A 154 1.78 1.27 -8.69
C LEU A 154 2.39 2.20 -7.66
N ALA A 155 3.52 2.82 -7.94
CA ALA A 155 4.18 3.69 -6.98
C ALA A 155 4.89 4.87 -7.64
N ASN A 156 4.84 6.02 -6.97
CA ASN A 156 5.74 7.15 -7.18
C ASN A 156 6.44 7.45 -5.85
N PRO A 157 7.51 6.70 -5.50
CA PRO A 157 8.20 6.87 -4.23
C PRO A 157 8.95 8.20 -4.16
N PRO A 158 9.28 8.69 -2.97
CA PRO A 158 10.12 9.88 -2.80
C PRO A 158 11.46 9.74 -3.54
N PHE A 159 11.86 10.79 -4.26
CA PHE A 159 13.12 10.79 -5.04
C PHE A 159 14.35 11.14 -4.22
N ALA A 160 14.16 11.71 -3.03
CA ALA A 160 15.24 12.12 -2.15
C ALA A 160 14.95 11.65 -0.72
N GLY A 161 16.00 11.24 -0.05
CA GLY A 161 15.97 10.78 1.32
C GLY A 161 17.21 9.94 1.60
N GLU A 162 17.70 10.00 2.81
CA GLU A 162 18.83 9.19 3.24
C GLU A 162 18.34 8.10 4.19
N MET A 163 18.53 6.85 3.80
CA MET A 163 18.30 5.71 4.68
C MET A 163 19.57 5.36 5.45
N LYS A 164 19.51 5.44 6.78
CA LYS A 164 20.66 5.20 7.66
C LYS A 164 20.65 3.85 8.35
N ASP A 165 19.49 3.16 8.39
CA ASP A 165 19.40 1.86 9.04
C ASP A 165 20.08 0.77 8.21
N ARG A 166 21.31 0.40 8.68
CA ARG A 166 22.11 -0.64 8.03
C ARG A 166 21.47 -2.02 8.07
N LYS A 167 20.69 -2.34 9.11
CA LYS A 167 20.01 -3.65 9.22
C LYS A 167 18.93 -3.78 8.19
N MET A 168 18.15 -2.71 7.98
CA MET A 168 17.15 -2.67 6.93
C MET A 168 17.83 -2.70 5.54
N LEU A 169 18.81 -1.85 5.29
CA LEU A 169 19.50 -1.79 4.00
C LEU A 169 20.16 -3.13 3.61
N ALA A 170 20.63 -3.92 4.58
CA ALA A 170 21.21 -5.24 4.32
C ALA A 170 20.23 -6.26 3.73
N ARG A 171 18.93 -5.99 3.82
CA ARG A 171 17.87 -6.81 3.22
C ARG A 171 17.73 -6.57 1.71
N TYR A 172 18.07 -5.37 1.25
CA TYR A 172 17.95 -5.00 -0.15
C TYR A 172 19.22 -5.30 -0.94
N GLU A 173 19.08 -6.00 -2.04
CA GLU A 173 20.19 -6.46 -2.86
C GLU A 173 21.05 -5.30 -3.38
N LEU A 174 20.43 -4.22 -3.83
CA LEU A 174 21.11 -3.04 -4.37
C LEU A 174 21.87 -2.25 -3.30
N ALA A 175 21.53 -2.38 -2.02
CA ALA A 175 22.24 -1.70 -0.93
C ALA A 175 23.48 -2.47 -0.44
N ARG A 176 23.56 -3.78 -0.66
CA ARG A 176 24.65 -4.64 -0.17
C ARG A 176 26.06 -4.20 -0.59
N PRO A 177 26.30 -3.72 -1.82
CA PRO A 177 27.64 -3.23 -2.20
C PRO A 177 28.08 -2.00 -1.42
N ALA A 178 27.16 -1.11 -1.04
CA ALA A 178 27.46 0.10 -0.27
C ALA A 178 27.80 -0.20 1.19
N LEU A 179 27.33 -1.31 1.74
CA LEU A 179 27.58 -1.73 3.13
C LEU A 179 28.94 -2.43 3.32
N LYS A 180 29.60 -2.81 2.22
CA LYS A 180 30.92 -3.45 2.22
C LYS A 180 32.08 -2.46 2.19
N ARG A 181 31.80 -1.17 2.10
CA ARG A 181 32.77 -0.07 2.17
C ARG A 181 32.66 0.62 3.54
#